data_e7d1b806fb376afd3e64c1d8df881b14
#
_entry.id   e7d1b806fb376afd3e64c1d8df881b14
#
_cell.length_a   1.000
_cell.length_b   1.000
_cell.length_c   1.000
_cell.angle_alpha   90.00
_cell.angle_beta   90.00
_cell.angle_gamma   90.00
#
_symmetry.space_group_name_H-M   'P 1'
#
loop_
_entity.id
_entity.type
_entity.pdbx_description
1 polymer ?
#
loop_
_entity_poly.entity_id
_entity_poly.type
_entity_poly.pdbx_seq_one_letter_code
_entity_poly.pdbx_strand_id
1 'polypeptide(L)'
;FDITHHLKFVKALHRPYRPGRTFDAQRVDYLVLNYDTLIESSLALGNFPYADGLEGGTVAWWNPETFQRAGLSARVLKLHGSIDWSEFPDEVFPRRVPTTVGGMDENRQIMIWPASTKYRETQRDPYSQLSNIAREILRPLHDSQRVLVICGYSFSDSHINIEIESALRETAGRLTIVVFYPEDELLGQLKAWHEDDVIR
;
A
#
# COMPACT_ATOMS: atom_id res chain seq x y z
N PHE A 1 -9.17 19.22 -3.57
CA PHE A 1 -8.97 18.19 -2.53
C PHE A 1 -8.11 18.77 -1.41
N ASP A 2 -8.53 18.62 -0.16
CA ASP A 2 -7.73 19.04 1.00
C ASP A 2 -6.80 17.89 1.42
N ILE A 3 -5.51 18.04 1.13
CA ILE A 3 -4.47 17.06 1.46
C ILE A 3 -3.95 17.20 2.91
N THR A 4 -4.45 18.19 3.66
CA THR A 4 -3.91 18.57 4.97
C THR A 4 -3.90 17.40 5.96
N HIS A 5 -4.95 16.58 5.99
CA HIS A 5 -5.03 15.44 6.89
C HIS A 5 -4.02 14.35 6.54
N HIS A 6 -3.87 14.02 5.26
CA HIS A 6 -2.89 13.05 4.78
C HIS A 6 -1.45 13.51 5.05
N LEU A 7 -1.17 14.79 4.83
CA LEU A 7 0.15 15.35 5.14
C LEU A 7 0.47 15.32 6.64
N LYS A 8 -0.52 15.60 7.51
CA LYS A 8 -0.35 15.48 8.96
C LYS A 8 -0.10 14.03 9.38
N PHE A 9 -0.85 13.09 8.80
CA PHE A 9 -0.71 11.66 9.06
C PHE A 9 0.70 11.17 8.66
N VAL A 10 1.11 11.43 7.43
CA VAL A 10 2.45 11.08 6.94
C VAL A 10 3.55 11.69 7.81
N LYS A 11 3.47 12.98 8.12
CA LYS A 11 4.44 13.64 9.01
C LYS A 11 4.47 13.03 10.41
N ALA A 12 3.34 12.55 10.93
CA ALA A 12 3.30 11.90 12.24
C ALA A 12 4.01 10.54 12.24
N LEU A 13 3.87 9.75 11.17
CA LEU A 13 4.54 8.45 11.02
C LEU A 13 6.05 8.60 10.78
N HIS A 14 6.47 9.62 10.02
CA HIS A 14 7.85 9.86 9.64
C HIS A 14 8.58 10.84 10.57
N ARG A 15 8.06 11.11 11.77
CA ARG A 15 8.70 12.03 12.71
C ARG A 15 10.11 11.55 13.07
N PRO A 16 11.15 12.36 12.82
CA PRO A 16 12.54 11.96 12.99
C PRO A 16 12.99 11.79 14.44
N TYR A 17 12.17 12.16 15.44
CA TYR A 17 12.67 12.20 16.82
C TYR A 17 11.66 11.77 17.88
N ARG A 18 11.99 10.69 18.56
CA ARG A 18 11.64 10.51 19.98
C ARG A 18 12.92 10.54 20.80
N PRO A 19 13.04 11.37 21.85
CA PRO A 19 14.22 11.39 22.71
C PRO A 19 14.52 9.97 23.24
N GLY A 20 15.78 9.53 23.14
CA GLY A 20 16.21 8.23 23.63
C GLY A 20 16.22 7.08 22.61
N ARG A 21 15.88 7.31 21.35
CA ARG A 21 16.10 6.32 20.27
C ARG A 21 17.25 6.76 19.37
N THR A 22 18.19 5.86 19.14
CA THR A 22 19.19 5.98 18.07
C THR A 22 18.47 5.97 16.73
N PHE A 23 18.97 6.78 15.80
CA PHE A 23 18.45 7.00 14.48
C PHE A 23 18.55 5.71 13.64
N ASP A 24 17.55 4.87 13.70
CA ASP A 24 17.23 3.93 12.63
C ASP A 24 15.86 4.36 12.10
N ALA A 25 15.86 5.23 11.10
CA ALA A 25 14.64 5.65 10.44
C ALA A 25 14.07 4.42 9.71
N GLN A 26 13.25 3.65 10.42
CA GLN A 26 12.59 2.49 9.82
C GLN A 26 11.70 2.98 8.70
N ARG A 27 11.94 2.45 7.52
CA ARG A 27 11.09 2.68 6.35
C ARG A 27 9.65 2.28 6.66
N VAL A 28 8.70 3.12 6.28
CA VAL A 28 7.27 2.84 6.37
C VAL A 28 6.80 2.25 5.05
N ASP A 29 6.12 1.12 5.11
CA ASP A 29 5.51 0.48 3.95
C ASP A 29 4.01 0.77 3.95
N TYR A 30 3.52 1.48 2.92
CA TYR A 30 2.12 1.82 2.73
C TYR A 30 1.48 0.82 1.77
N LEU A 31 0.54 0.01 2.27
CA LEU A 31 -0.31 -0.86 1.45
C LEU A 31 -1.60 -0.08 1.13
N VAL A 32 -1.68 0.46 -0.07
CA VAL A 32 -2.75 1.39 -0.47
C VAL A 32 -3.75 0.68 -1.36
N LEU A 33 -5.01 0.65 -0.92
CA LEU A 33 -6.13 0.07 -1.67
C LEU A 33 -6.89 1.14 -2.46
N ASN A 34 -6.73 2.42 -2.09
CA ASN A 34 -7.34 3.54 -2.80
C ASN A 34 -6.59 3.85 -4.10
N TYR A 35 -7.32 4.34 -5.08
CA TYR A 35 -6.77 4.71 -6.38
C TYR A 35 -6.13 6.09 -6.43
N ASP A 36 -6.48 6.99 -5.48
CA ASP A 36 -5.93 8.34 -5.41
C ASP A 36 -4.43 8.36 -5.12
N THR A 37 -3.78 9.50 -5.31
CA THR A 37 -2.34 9.70 -5.11
C THR A 37 -2.04 10.56 -3.87
N LEU A 38 -2.94 10.55 -2.87
CA LEU A 38 -2.83 11.44 -1.71
C LEU A 38 -1.66 11.08 -0.79
N ILE A 39 -1.33 9.80 -0.66
CA ILE A 39 -0.17 9.34 0.13
C ILE A 39 1.12 9.76 -0.56
N GLU A 40 1.27 9.49 -1.85
CA GLU A 40 2.44 9.85 -2.67
C GLU A 40 2.66 11.36 -2.65
N SER A 41 1.60 12.12 -2.87
CA SER A 41 1.64 13.58 -2.84
C SER A 41 2.01 14.11 -1.45
N SER A 42 1.52 13.47 -0.38
CA SER A 42 1.85 13.86 1.00
C SER A 42 3.30 13.55 1.36
N LEU A 43 3.84 12.42 0.90
CA LEU A 43 5.25 12.07 1.05
C LEU A 43 6.14 13.09 0.34
N ALA A 44 5.81 13.42 -0.92
CA ALA A 44 6.55 14.41 -1.71
C ALA A 44 6.52 15.81 -1.05
N LEU A 45 5.35 16.30 -0.64
CA LEU A 45 5.20 17.58 0.07
C LEU A 45 5.88 17.59 1.45
N GLY A 46 6.01 16.43 2.07
CA GLY A 46 6.73 16.27 3.34
C GLY A 46 8.24 16.13 3.19
N ASN A 47 8.76 16.08 1.96
CA ASN A 47 10.16 15.80 1.62
C ASN A 47 10.65 14.43 2.12
N PHE A 48 9.76 13.42 2.07
CA PHE A 48 10.09 12.04 2.41
C PHE A 48 10.37 11.26 1.11
N PRO A 49 11.62 10.80 0.86
CA PRO A 49 11.94 9.97 -0.29
C PRO A 49 11.12 8.68 -0.27
N TYR A 50 10.42 8.39 -1.36
CA TYR A 50 9.61 7.17 -1.48
C TYR A 50 9.79 6.50 -2.84
N ALA A 51 9.38 5.25 -2.93
CA ALA A 51 9.23 4.50 -4.17
C ALA A 51 7.81 3.91 -4.25
N ASP A 52 7.26 3.88 -5.46
CA ASP A 52 5.94 3.32 -5.77
C ASP A 52 5.98 2.28 -6.91
N GLY A 53 7.17 1.80 -7.23
CA GLY A 53 7.40 0.85 -8.32
C GLY A 53 7.54 1.49 -9.70
N LEU A 54 7.42 2.81 -9.78
CA LEU A 54 7.57 3.55 -11.04
C LEU A 54 8.87 4.36 -11.05
N GLU A 55 9.54 4.34 -12.18
CA GLU A 55 10.75 5.11 -12.43
C GLU A 55 10.52 6.18 -13.49
N GLY A 56 10.98 7.38 -13.23
CA GLY A 56 10.79 8.55 -14.07
C GLY A 56 10.23 9.72 -13.30
N GLY A 57 9.73 10.71 -14.04
CA GLY A 57 9.12 11.90 -13.47
C GLY A 57 7.61 11.91 -13.64
N THR A 58 7.12 12.93 -14.33
CA THR A 58 5.69 13.11 -14.66
C THR A 58 5.17 11.96 -15.52
N VAL A 59 5.99 11.47 -16.46
CA VAL A 59 5.81 10.20 -17.15
C VAL A 59 6.79 9.21 -16.56
N ALA A 60 6.31 8.03 -16.18
CA ALA A 60 7.14 7.01 -15.54
C ALA A 60 6.74 5.61 -16.02
N TRP A 61 7.67 4.66 -15.92
CA TRP A 61 7.49 3.26 -16.30
C TRP A 61 7.70 2.34 -15.12
N TRP A 62 7.14 1.14 -15.18
CA TRP A 62 7.26 0.14 -14.12
C TRP A 62 8.72 -0.33 -13.97
N ASN A 63 9.28 -0.16 -12.78
CA ASN A 63 10.57 -0.71 -12.37
C ASN A 63 10.53 -1.09 -10.88
N PRO A 64 10.26 -2.35 -10.54
CA PRO A 64 10.16 -2.81 -9.16
C PRO A 64 11.47 -2.69 -8.37
N GLU A 65 12.63 -2.56 -9.03
CA GLU A 65 13.91 -2.36 -8.34
C GLU A 65 13.95 -1.02 -7.57
N THR A 66 13.08 -0.08 -7.93
CA THR A 66 12.93 1.18 -7.18
C THR A 66 12.63 0.94 -5.71
N PHE A 67 11.91 -0.13 -5.36
CA PHE A 67 11.59 -0.48 -3.97
C PHE A 67 12.82 -0.88 -3.13
N GLN A 68 13.93 -1.22 -3.75
CA GLN A 68 15.18 -1.63 -3.11
C GLN A 68 16.19 -0.49 -2.96
N ARG A 69 15.89 0.71 -3.44
CA ARG A 69 16.79 1.86 -3.36
C ARG A 69 17.13 2.21 -1.92
N ALA A 70 18.39 2.54 -1.69
CA ALA A 70 18.85 3.02 -0.38
C ALA A 70 18.28 4.42 -0.08
N GLY A 71 18.08 4.73 1.20
CA GLY A 71 17.65 6.05 1.64
C GLY A 71 16.15 6.34 1.47
N LEU A 72 15.34 5.35 1.11
CA LEU A 72 13.90 5.50 1.10
C LEU A 72 13.35 5.63 2.50
N SER A 73 12.51 6.64 2.73
CA SER A 73 11.68 6.76 3.94
C SER A 73 10.41 5.91 3.83
N ALA A 74 9.91 5.68 2.61
CA ALA A 74 8.68 4.94 2.39
C ALA A 74 8.70 4.09 1.11
N ARG A 75 7.87 3.04 1.11
CA ARG A 75 7.37 2.38 -0.11
C ARG A 75 5.86 2.52 -0.17
N VAL A 76 5.31 2.78 -1.34
CA VAL A 76 3.86 2.87 -1.58
C VAL A 76 3.47 1.77 -2.55
N LEU A 77 2.72 0.79 -2.06
CA LEU A 77 2.27 -0.36 -2.84
C LEU A 77 0.78 -0.16 -3.18
N LYS A 78 0.50 0.22 -4.42
CA LYS A 78 -0.86 0.44 -4.95
C LYS A 78 -1.48 -0.90 -5.36
N LEU A 79 -2.02 -1.63 -4.39
CA LEU A 79 -2.49 -3.01 -4.60
C LEU A 79 -3.69 -3.14 -5.55
N HIS A 80 -4.41 -2.05 -5.78
CA HIS A 80 -5.54 -1.99 -6.71
C HIS A 80 -5.30 -1.08 -7.92
N GLY A 81 -4.07 -0.59 -8.11
CA GLY A 81 -3.74 0.37 -9.14
C GLY A 81 -3.90 1.82 -8.71
N SER A 82 -3.79 2.73 -9.66
CA SER A 82 -3.82 4.17 -9.42
C SER A 82 -4.51 4.92 -10.55
N ILE A 83 -5.12 6.06 -10.22
CA ILE A 83 -5.80 6.91 -11.20
C ILE A 83 -4.87 7.52 -12.24
N ASP A 84 -3.56 7.56 -11.95
CA ASP A 84 -2.52 8.06 -12.85
C ASP A 84 -1.80 6.96 -13.63
N TRP A 85 -2.26 5.71 -13.52
CA TRP A 85 -1.72 4.58 -14.28
C TRP A 85 -2.52 4.34 -15.56
N SER A 86 -1.80 4.12 -16.66
CA SER A 86 -2.39 3.83 -17.97
C SER A 86 -1.74 2.61 -18.62
N GLU A 87 -2.56 1.79 -19.30
CA GLU A 87 -2.09 0.69 -20.17
C GLU A 87 -1.69 1.23 -21.55
N PHE A 88 -0.67 0.62 -22.10
CA PHE A 88 -0.26 0.86 -23.49
C PHE A 88 -0.37 -0.46 -24.28
N PRO A 89 -0.86 -0.44 -25.53
CA PRO A 89 -1.16 -1.66 -26.28
C PRO A 89 -0.01 -2.64 -26.44
N ASP A 90 1.21 -2.12 -26.50
CA ASP A 90 2.43 -2.92 -26.74
C ASP A 90 3.25 -3.15 -25.47
N GLU A 91 2.72 -2.82 -24.29
CA GLU A 91 3.43 -2.92 -23.02
C GLU A 91 2.72 -3.85 -22.04
N VAL A 92 3.52 -4.61 -21.31
CA VAL A 92 3.01 -5.53 -20.27
C VAL A 92 2.71 -4.78 -18.98
N PHE A 93 3.45 -3.70 -18.71
CA PHE A 93 3.37 -2.96 -17.45
C PHE A 93 2.77 -1.57 -17.65
N PRO A 94 2.10 -1.03 -16.61
CA PRO A 94 1.55 0.31 -16.68
C PRO A 94 2.64 1.38 -16.72
N ARG A 95 2.25 2.53 -17.24
CA ARG A 95 2.98 3.78 -17.09
C ARG A 95 2.18 4.77 -16.27
N ARG A 96 2.88 5.63 -15.53
CA ARG A 96 2.28 6.88 -15.06
C ARG A 96 2.25 7.86 -16.20
N VAL A 97 1.08 8.41 -16.48
CA VAL A 97 0.89 9.44 -17.50
C VAL A 97 -0.06 10.49 -16.95
N PRO A 98 0.32 11.77 -16.94
CA PRO A 98 -0.58 12.82 -16.52
C PRO A 98 -1.75 12.94 -17.50
N THR A 99 -2.94 13.19 -16.99
CA THR A 99 -4.18 13.37 -17.75
C THR A 99 -4.11 14.54 -18.76
N THR A 100 -3.10 15.41 -18.62
CA THR A 100 -2.87 16.57 -19.51
C THR A 100 -2.02 16.25 -20.74
N VAL A 101 -1.47 15.04 -20.85
CA VAL A 101 -0.73 14.64 -22.07
C VAL A 101 -1.77 14.27 -23.13
N GLY A 102 -2.11 15.23 -23.96
CA GLY A 102 -3.05 15.04 -25.08
C GLY A 102 -2.52 14.04 -26.13
N GLY A 103 -3.42 13.42 -26.87
CA GLY A 103 -3.10 12.50 -27.98
C GLY A 103 -2.99 11.02 -27.57
N MET A 104 -3.37 10.68 -26.35
CA MET A 104 -3.38 9.30 -25.85
C MET A 104 -4.83 8.81 -25.64
N ASP A 105 -5.72 9.07 -26.57
CA ASP A 105 -7.15 8.70 -26.50
C ASP A 105 -7.41 7.19 -26.42
N GLU A 106 -6.39 6.36 -26.65
CA GLU A 106 -6.46 4.90 -26.56
C GLU A 106 -5.97 4.34 -25.21
N ASN A 107 -5.51 5.19 -24.29
CA ASN A 107 -4.99 4.74 -23.01
C ASN A 107 -6.12 4.36 -22.05
N ARG A 108 -6.13 3.11 -21.65
CA ARG A 108 -7.05 2.61 -20.65
C ARG A 108 -6.47 2.83 -19.26
N GLN A 109 -7.21 3.54 -18.40
CA GLN A 109 -6.85 3.64 -16.98
C GLN A 109 -6.90 2.27 -16.32
N ILE A 110 -5.85 1.93 -15.58
CA ILE A 110 -5.74 0.65 -14.87
C ILE A 110 -6.23 0.81 -13.45
N MET A 111 -7.40 0.27 -13.19
CA MET A 111 -7.98 0.17 -11.85
C MET A 111 -8.61 -1.20 -11.68
N ILE A 112 -8.29 -1.90 -10.60
CA ILE A 112 -9.00 -3.13 -10.23
C ILE A 112 -10.32 -2.73 -9.58
N TRP A 113 -11.41 -2.85 -10.33
CA TRP A 113 -12.74 -2.60 -9.80
C TRP A 113 -13.11 -3.57 -8.67
N PRO A 114 -13.86 -3.14 -7.66
CA PRO A 114 -14.32 -3.99 -6.56
C PRO A 114 -15.42 -4.99 -7.01
N ALA A 115 -15.10 -5.88 -7.94
CA ALA A 115 -16.01 -6.89 -8.46
C ALA A 115 -15.42 -8.31 -8.37
N SER A 116 -16.25 -9.33 -8.57
CA SER A 116 -15.87 -10.76 -8.51
C SER A 116 -14.78 -11.22 -9.48
N THR A 117 -14.38 -10.39 -10.44
CA THR A 117 -13.30 -10.63 -11.40
C THR A 117 -11.90 -10.34 -10.86
N LYS A 118 -11.78 -9.79 -9.66
CA LYS A 118 -10.52 -9.37 -9.01
C LYS A 118 -9.43 -10.44 -9.01
N TYR A 119 -9.79 -11.70 -8.79
CA TYR A 119 -8.79 -12.77 -8.66
C TYR A 119 -7.93 -12.97 -9.91
N ARG A 120 -8.51 -12.81 -11.11
CA ARG A 120 -7.75 -12.94 -12.36
C ARG A 120 -6.86 -11.73 -12.64
N GLU A 121 -7.29 -10.55 -12.23
CA GLU A 121 -6.55 -9.30 -12.46
C GLU A 121 -5.39 -9.16 -11.48
N THR A 122 -5.55 -9.59 -10.23
CA THR A 122 -4.46 -9.61 -9.24
C THR A 122 -3.35 -10.62 -9.55
N GLN A 123 -3.60 -11.58 -10.45
CA GLN A 123 -2.60 -12.54 -10.94
C GLN A 123 -1.71 -11.97 -12.06
N ARG A 124 -2.05 -10.79 -12.59
CA ARG A 124 -1.24 -10.14 -13.62
C ARG A 124 -0.28 -9.14 -12.98
N ASP A 125 0.88 -8.99 -13.59
CA ASP A 125 1.79 -7.93 -13.23
C ASP A 125 1.21 -6.55 -13.63
N PRO A 126 1.46 -5.50 -12.84
CA PRO A 126 2.35 -5.44 -11.67
C PRO A 126 1.71 -5.92 -10.36
N TYR A 127 0.44 -6.28 -10.35
CA TYR A 127 -0.30 -6.60 -9.11
C TYR A 127 0.23 -7.86 -8.41
N SER A 128 0.63 -8.88 -9.17
CA SER A 128 1.25 -10.08 -8.60
C SER A 128 2.56 -9.75 -7.89
N GLN A 129 3.39 -8.88 -8.46
CA GLN A 129 4.63 -8.43 -7.85
C GLN A 129 4.37 -7.59 -6.59
N LEU A 130 3.42 -6.65 -6.64
CA LEU A 130 3.01 -5.84 -5.48
C LEU A 130 2.45 -6.71 -4.35
N SER A 131 1.63 -7.70 -4.69
CA SER A 131 1.08 -8.65 -3.72
C SER A 131 2.18 -9.49 -3.07
N ASN A 132 3.17 -9.95 -3.82
CA ASN A 132 4.31 -10.69 -3.27
C ASN A 132 5.13 -9.82 -2.30
N ILE A 133 5.42 -8.57 -2.67
CA ILE A 133 6.11 -7.63 -1.77
C ILE A 133 5.27 -7.38 -0.50
N ALA A 134 3.94 -7.22 -0.63
CA ALA A 134 3.05 -7.05 0.51
C ALA A 134 3.07 -8.29 1.44
N ARG A 135 3.07 -9.50 0.88
CA ARG A 135 3.20 -10.75 1.64
C ARG A 135 4.51 -10.81 2.43
N GLU A 136 5.63 -10.44 1.81
CA GLU A 136 6.93 -10.37 2.49
C GLU A 136 6.92 -9.34 3.63
N ILE A 137 6.29 -8.17 3.41
CA ILE A 137 6.14 -7.14 4.44
C ILE A 137 5.34 -7.66 5.64
N LEU A 138 4.25 -8.38 5.39
CA LEU A 138 3.38 -8.91 6.45
C LEU A 138 4.01 -10.09 7.21
N ARG A 139 5.07 -10.71 6.68
CA ARG A 139 5.74 -11.87 7.27
C ARG A 139 7.16 -11.53 7.72
N PRO A 140 7.33 -10.82 8.85
CA PRO A 140 8.64 -10.46 9.36
C PRO A 140 9.50 -11.68 9.64
N LEU A 141 10.81 -11.56 9.40
CA LEU A 141 11.80 -12.59 9.71
C LEU A 141 11.86 -12.88 11.23
N HIS A 142 12.48 -14.00 11.60
CA HIS A 142 12.46 -14.52 12.99
C HIS A 142 12.92 -13.53 14.05
N ASP A 143 13.83 -12.63 13.71
CA ASP A 143 14.41 -11.66 14.68
C ASP A 143 13.79 -10.26 14.59
N SER A 144 12.68 -10.11 13.85
CA SER A 144 12.02 -8.82 13.66
C SER A 144 10.54 -8.88 14.05
N GLN A 145 10.04 -7.73 14.51
CA GLN A 145 8.62 -7.51 14.76
C GLN A 145 8.09 -6.45 13.81
N ARG A 146 6.83 -6.56 13.45
CA ARG A 146 6.15 -5.60 12.59
C ARG A 146 4.80 -5.22 13.16
N VAL A 147 4.44 -3.96 12.97
CA VAL A 147 3.10 -3.45 13.31
C VAL A 147 2.41 -3.08 12.00
N LEU A 148 1.26 -3.69 11.75
CA LEU A 148 0.35 -3.32 10.68
C LEU A 148 -0.71 -2.38 11.26
N VAL A 149 -0.74 -1.14 10.78
CA VAL A 149 -1.77 -0.17 11.16
C VAL A 149 -2.80 -0.09 10.04
N ILE A 150 -4.06 -0.36 10.36
CA ILE A 150 -5.17 -0.36 9.39
C ILE A 150 -6.04 0.87 9.65
N CYS A 151 -6.18 1.73 8.63
CA CYS A 151 -6.97 2.95 8.68
C CYS A 151 -7.91 3.03 7.47
N GLY A 152 -9.21 3.23 7.70
CA GLY A 152 -10.19 3.46 6.64
C GLY A 152 -10.42 2.27 5.70
N TYR A 153 -10.12 1.05 6.14
CA TYR A 153 -10.38 -0.16 5.40
C TYR A 153 -11.69 -0.82 5.83
N SER A 154 -12.56 -1.12 4.87
CA SER A 154 -13.90 -1.68 5.10
C SER A 154 -13.93 -3.19 5.36
N PHE A 155 -12.79 -3.89 5.23
CA PHE A 155 -12.70 -5.36 5.30
C PHE A 155 -13.58 -6.11 4.29
N SER A 156 -13.98 -5.45 3.21
CA SER A 156 -14.81 -6.06 2.15
C SER A 156 -13.99 -6.84 1.12
N ASP A 157 -12.65 -6.70 1.12
CA ASP A 157 -11.77 -7.40 0.18
C ASP A 157 -11.27 -8.71 0.77
N SER A 158 -11.90 -9.82 0.36
CA SER A 158 -11.58 -11.15 0.87
C SER A 158 -10.12 -11.57 0.65
N HIS A 159 -9.49 -11.15 -0.44
CA HIS A 159 -8.08 -11.50 -0.71
C HIS A 159 -7.14 -10.84 0.29
N ILE A 160 -7.35 -9.56 0.56
CA ILE A 160 -6.56 -8.82 1.54
C ILE A 160 -6.80 -9.40 2.94
N ASN A 161 -8.05 -9.71 3.29
CA ASN A 161 -8.38 -10.31 4.58
C ASN A 161 -7.67 -11.66 4.78
N ILE A 162 -7.69 -12.54 3.77
CA ILE A 162 -7.02 -13.85 3.81
C ILE A 162 -5.50 -13.67 3.99
N GLU A 163 -4.87 -12.73 3.29
CA GLU A 163 -3.43 -12.49 3.43
C GLU A 163 -3.06 -11.97 4.83
N ILE A 164 -3.86 -11.07 5.39
CA ILE A 164 -3.65 -10.56 6.75
C ILE A 164 -3.82 -11.69 7.77
N GLU A 165 -4.88 -12.48 7.67
CA GLU A 165 -5.17 -13.59 8.57
C GLU A 165 -4.07 -14.66 8.50
N SER A 166 -3.67 -15.07 7.30
CA SER A 166 -2.57 -16.01 7.11
C SER A 166 -1.26 -15.51 7.73
N ALA A 167 -0.95 -14.23 7.51
CA ALA A 167 0.25 -13.60 8.08
C ALA A 167 0.21 -13.61 9.63
N LEU A 168 -0.93 -13.31 10.24
CA LEU A 168 -1.10 -13.37 11.69
C LEU A 168 -0.84 -14.79 12.23
N ARG A 169 -1.43 -15.80 11.61
CA ARG A 169 -1.28 -17.21 12.03
C ARG A 169 0.16 -17.71 11.84
N GLU A 170 0.79 -17.37 10.72
CA GLU A 170 2.14 -17.83 10.35
C GLU A 170 3.26 -17.15 11.14
N THR A 171 3.07 -15.92 11.56
CA THR A 171 4.14 -15.13 12.19
C THR A 171 4.31 -15.38 13.69
N ALA A 172 3.43 -16.16 14.33
CA ALA A 172 3.53 -16.55 15.73
C ALA A 172 3.76 -15.33 16.68
N GLY A 173 2.97 -14.27 16.49
CA GLY A 173 3.00 -13.04 17.30
C GLY A 173 4.06 -12.00 16.89
N ARG A 174 4.80 -12.22 15.80
CA ARG A 174 5.74 -11.20 15.26
C ARG A 174 5.04 -10.11 14.44
N LEU A 175 3.82 -10.33 14.01
CA LEU A 175 2.95 -9.32 13.40
C LEU A 175 1.92 -8.87 14.43
N THR A 176 1.87 -7.59 14.72
CA THR A 176 0.83 -6.96 15.54
C THR A 176 -0.05 -6.12 14.63
N ILE A 177 -1.37 -6.20 14.79
CA ILE A 177 -2.31 -5.37 14.05
C ILE A 177 -2.95 -4.34 14.97
N VAL A 178 -3.02 -3.10 14.50
CA VAL A 178 -3.76 -2.00 15.12
C VAL A 178 -4.78 -1.50 14.12
N VAL A 179 -6.05 -1.56 14.46
CA VAL A 179 -7.15 -1.13 13.59
C VAL A 179 -7.78 0.14 14.15
N PHE A 180 -7.84 1.19 13.32
CA PHE A 180 -8.67 2.36 13.61
C PHE A 180 -10.04 2.12 12.99
N TYR A 181 -11.00 1.82 13.84
CA TYR A 181 -12.37 1.49 13.46
C TYR A 181 -13.34 2.55 14.03
N PRO A 182 -14.27 3.10 13.22
CA PRO A 182 -15.06 4.25 13.64
C PRO A 182 -16.27 3.91 14.50
N GLU A 183 -16.61 2.63 14.66
CA GLU A 183 -17.81 2.18 15.35
C GLU A 183 -17.47 1.50 16.69
N ASP A 184 -18.41 1.57 17.65
CA ASP A 184 -18.23 0.98 18.98
C ASP A 184 -18.38 -0.56 18.97
N GLU A 185 -19.06 -1.11 17.95
CA GLU A 185 -19.26 -2.55 17.78
C GLU A 185 -18.50 -3.09 16.58
N LEU A 186 -17.79 -4.22 16.76
CA LEU A 186 -17.11 -4.91 15.67
C LEU A 186 -18.13 -5.57 14.73
N LEU A 187 -18.00 -5.30 13.43
CA LEU A 187 -18.87 -5.85 12.39
C LEU A 187 -18.08 -6.66 11.37
N GLY A 188 -18.78 -7.53 10.64
CA GLY A 188 -18.23 -8.27 9.51
C GLY A 188 -16.98 -9.07 9.84
N GLN A 189 -15.90 -8.89 9.06
CA GLN A 189 -14.66 -9.65 9.21
C GLN A 189 -13.96 -9.41 10.55
N LEU A 190 -14.01 -8.21 11.11
CA LEU A 190 -13.39 -7.92 12.41
C LEU A 190 -14.09 -8.68 13.54
N LYS A 191 -15.40 -8.79 13.48
CA LYS A 191 -16.18 -9.57 14.44
C LYS A 191 -15.82 -11.06 14.34
N ALA A 192 -15.76 -11.61 13.14
CA ALA A 192 -15.35 -13.00 12.91
C ALA A 192 -13.93 -13.27 13.44
N TRP A 193 -12.99 -12.38 13.17
CA TRP A 193 -11.61 -12.53 13.70
C TRP A 193 -11.53 -12.44 15.22
N HIS A 194 -12.40 -11.64 15.85
CA HIS A 194 -12.49 -11.57 17.31
C HIS A 194 -13.09 -12.86 17.90
N GLU A 195 -14.18 -13.36 17.31
CA GLU A 195 -14.82 -14.62 17.71
C GLU A 195 -13.90 -15.84 17.53
N ASP A 196 -13.04 -15.83 16.51
CA ASP A 196 -12.07 -16.89 16.22
C ASP A 196 -10.71 -16.71 16.92
N ASP A 197 -10.60 -15.81 17.90
CA ASP A 197 -9.34 -15.48 18.62
C ASP A 197 -8.17 -15.05 17.70
N VAL A 198 -8.45 -14.57 16.50
CA VAL A 198 -7.43 -14.05 15.57
C VAL A 198 -6.95 -12.68 16.03
N ILE A 199 -7.86 -11.86 16.57
CA ILE A 199 -7.58 -10.56 17.20
C ILE A 199 -8.19 -10.49 18.59
N ARG A 200 -7.69 -9.59 19.44
CA ARG A 200 -8.17 -9.35 20.81
C ARG A 200 -8.67 -7.94 20.98
#